data_5184317b790dc844c3bbf86fd9f3fc56
#
_entry.id   5184317b790dc844c3bbf86fd9f3fc56
#
_cell.length_a   1.000
_cell.length_b   1.000
_cell.length_c   1.000
_cell.angle_alpha   90.00
_cell.angle_beta   90.00
_cell.angle_gamma   90.00
#
_symmetry.space_group_name_H-M   'P 1'
#
loop_
_entity.id
_entity.type
_entity.pdbx_description
1 polymer ?
#
loop_
_entity_poly.entity_id
_entity_poly.type
_entity_poly.pdbx_seq_one_letter_code
_entity_poly.pdbx_strand_id
1 'polypeptide(L)'
;MKKFFTRNAFYIAFVQAWAATLGSLYFSEIRHWTPCLLCWYQRILMYPLVIIIGVAIWRKDKNVVYYVLPLSILGALIAFYHYMLQMTPLKDLTPIACNAYGPCSEIRALTFGVLTLPKFVTIPFLSLTAFLVITAMMVVLLKTKDKNVKRR
;
A
#
# COMPACT_ATOMS: atom_id res chain seq x y z
N MET A 1 6.88 18.03 15.85
CA MET A 1 6.50 16.85 15.05
C MET A 1 5.65 17.21 13.81
N LYS A 2 4.53 17.97 13.91
CA LYS A 2 3.68 18.32 12.74
C LYS A 2 4.44 18.99 11.58
N LYS A 3 5.34 19.94 11.84
CA LYS A 3 6.13 20.61 10.78
C LYS A 3 7.08 19.66 10.03
N PHE A 4 7.65 18.65 10.71
CA PHE A 4 8.53 17.66 10.11
C PHE A 4 7.76 16.78 9.10
N PHE A 5 6.61 16.21 9.52
CA PHE A 5 5.75 15.40 8.64
C PHE A 5 5.25 16.18 7.44
N THR A 6 4.86 17.44 7.62
CA THR A 6 4.37 18.27 6.52
C THR A 6 5.46 18.57 5.48
N ARG A 7 6.71 18.79 5.93
CA ARG A 7 7.84 19.07 5.03
C ARG A 7 8.30 17.83 4.28
N ASN A 8 8.25 16.68 4.95
CA ASN A 8 8.80 15.41 4.43
C ASN A 8 7.71 14.45 3.91
N ALA A 9 6.44 14.86 3.87
CA ALA A 9 5.33 13.98 3.51
C ALA A 9 5.50 13.30 2.15
N PHE A 10 6.03 14.01 1.13
CA PHE A 10 6.34 13.42 -0.16
C PHE A 10 7.41 12.33 -0.08
N TYR A 11 8.48 12.60 0.64
CA TYR A 11 9.58 11.63 0.79
C TYR A 11 9.16 10.41 1.57
N ILE A 12 8.35 10.58 2.62
CA ILE A 12 7.80 9.47 3.42
C ILE A 12 6.90 8.60 2.54
N ALA A 13 5.98 9.20 1.78
CA ALA A 13 5.12 8.47 0.86
C ALA A 13 5.91 7.74 -0.23
N PHE A 14 6.96 8.38 -0.76
CA PHE A 14 7.83 7.80 -1.78
C PHE A 14 8.61 6.59 -1.25
N VAL A 15 9.27 6.74 -0.11
CA VAL A 15 10.02 5.64 0.53
C VAL A 15 9.09 4.48 0.88
N GLN A 16 7.88 4.78 1.38
CA GLN A 16 6.89 3.75 1.68
C GLN A 16 6.43 3.00 0.43
N ALA A 17 6.17 3.71 -0.68
CA ALA A 17 5.80 3.09 -1.95
C ALA A 17 6.93 2.19 -2.50
N TRP A 18 8.20 2.64 -2.42
CA TRP A 18 9.36 1.84 -2.77
C TRP A 18 9.50 0.60 -1.90
N ALA A 19 9.41 0.75 -0.57
CA ALA A 19 9.52 -0.36 0.36
C ALA A 19 8.43 -1.43 0.10
N ALA A 20 7.19 -1.01 -0.15
CA ALA A 20 6.09 -1.91 -0.49
C ALA A 20 6.31 -2.62 -1.83
N THR A 21 6.78 -1.90 -2.85
CA THR A 21 7.07 -2.46 -4.18
C THR A 21 8.22 -3.48 -4.12
N LEU A 22 9.34 -3.11 -3.50
CA LEU A 22 10.50 -4.01 -3.35
C LEU A 22 10.16 -5.23 -2.49
N GLY A 23 9.41 -5.06 -1.40
CA GLY A 23 8.92 -6.16 -0.57
C GLY A 23 8.02 -7.11 -1.37
N SER A 24 7.13 -6.57 -2.20
CA SER A 24 6.27 -7.37 -3.08
C SER A 24 7.06 -8.17 -4.11
N LEU A 25 8.08 -7.56 -4.72
CA LEU A 25 8.99 -8.25 -5.66
C LEU A 25 9.84 -9.31 -4.96
N TYR A 26 10.35 -9.01 -3.76
CA TYR A 26 11.09 -9.97 -2.97
C TYR A 26 10.32 -11.28 -2.75
N PHE A 27 9.04 -11.18 -2.36
CA PHE A 27 8.21 -12.36 -2.13
C PHE A 27 7.92 -13.14 -3.41
N SER A 28 7.77 -12.50 -4.57
CA SER A 28 7.51 -13.23 -5.82
C SER A 28 8.77 -13.75 -6.50
N GLU A 29 9.85 -12.96 -6.56
CA GLU A 29 11.05 -13.33 -7.34
C GLU A 29 12.04 -14.17 -6.52
N ILE A 30 12.23 -13.85 -5.23
CA ILE A 30 13.21 -14.51 -4.39
C ILE A 30 12.57 -15.68 -3.62
N ARG A 31 11.38 -15.48 -3.07
CA ARG A 31 10.65 -16.52 -2.34
C ARG A 31 9.77 -17.39 -3.23
N HIS A 32 9.66 -17.06 -4.52
CA HIS A 32 8.85 -17.77 -5.53
C HIS A 32 7.39 -18.00 -5.09
N TRP A 33 6.84 -17.04 -4.33
CA TRP A 33 5.45 -17.09 -3.92
C TRP A 33 4.55 -16.56 -5.03
N THR A 34 3.71 -17.40 -5.58
CA THR A 34 2.72 -16.99 -6.59
C THR A 34 1.72 -16.00 -5.98
N PRO A 35 1.61 -14.79 -6.55
CA PRO A 35 0.66 -13.81 -6.05
C PRO A 35 -0.77 -14.21 -6.44
N CYS A 36 -1.69 -14.17 -5.49
CA CYS A 36 -3.12 -14.33 -5.75
C CYS A 36 -3.70 -13.14 -6.53
N LEU A 37 -4.93 -13.25 -7.02
CA LEU A 37 -5.57 -12.21 -7.80
C LEU A 37 -5.67 -10.86 -7.06
N LEU A 38 -6.01 -10.87 -5.77
CA LEU A 38 -6.08 -9.65 -4.96
C LEU A 38 -4.70 -9.02 -4.76
N CYS A 39 -3.63 -9.83 -4.68
CA CYS A 39 -2.26 -9.33 -4.65
C CYS A 39 -1.89 -8.61 -5.95
N TRP A 40 -2.36 -9.11 -7.11
CA TRP A 40 -2.17 -8.46 -8.39
C TRP A 40 -2.85 -7.09 -8.46
N TYR A 41 -4.09 -6.96 -8.01
CA TYR A 41 -4.77 -5.66 -7.95
C TYR A 41 -4.04 -4.66 -7.06
N GLN A 42 -3.54 -5.11 -5.91
CA GLN A 42 -2.74 -4.26 -5.02
C GLN A 42 -1.43 -3.79 -5.70
N ARG A 43 -0.76 -4.67 -6.47
CA ARG A 43 0.44 -4.32 -7.24
C ARG A 43 0.15 -3.31 -8.35
N ILE A 44 -0.93 -3.51 -9.11
CA ILE A 44 -1.36 -2.61 -10.19
C ILE A 44 -1.59 -1.19 -9.64
N LEU A 45 -2.08 -1.06 -8.41
CA LEU A 45 -2.27 0.24 -7.77
C LEU A 45 -0.99 0.80 -7.13
N MET A 46 -0.14 -0.05 -6.54
CA MET A 46 1.05 0.39 -5.81
C MET A 46 2.21 0.78 -6.74
N TYR A 47 2.48 0.03 -7.80
CA TYR A 47 3.65 0.25 -8.65
C TYR A 47 3.64 1.60 -9.37
N PRO A 48 2.51 2.05 -9.96
CA PRO A 48 2.44 3.39 -10.53
C PRO A 48 2.67 4.51 -9.52
N LEU A 49 2.31 4.32 -8.23
CA LEU A 49 2.50 5.33 -7.20
C LEU A 49 3.97 5.69 -7.02
N VAL A 50 4.89 4.73 -7.16
CA VAL A 50 6.34 4.99 -7.09
C VAL A 50 6.74 6.00 -8.16
N ILE A 51 6.31 5.77 -9.40
CA ILE A 51 6.65 6.63 -10.54
C ILE A 51 5.97 8.00 -10.38
N ILE A 52 4.67 8.02 -10.09
CA ILE A 52 3.89 9.25 -9.98
C ILE A 52 4.44 10.16 -8.87
N ILE A 53 4.71 9.60 -7.68
CA ILE A 53 5.26 10.38 -6.56
C ILE A 53 6.70 10.81 -6.86
N GLY A 54 7.53 9.95 -7.48
CA GLY A 54 8.90 10.28 -7.86
C GLY A 54 8.96 11.44 -8.85
N VAL A 55 8.14 11.43 -9.90
CA VAL A 55 8.03 12.53 -10.86
C VAL A 55 7.52 13.80 -10.20
N ALA A 56 6.56 13.69 -9.28
CA ALA A 56 6.02 14.84 -8.55
C ALA A 56 7.08 15.49 -7.63
N ILE A 57 7.93 14.71 -7.00
CA ILE A 57 9.06 15.21 -6.20
C ILE A 57 10.02 15.99 -7.09
N TRP A 58 10.38 15.42 -8.25
CA TRP A 58 11.28 16.06 -9.20
C TRP A 58 10.72 17.38 -9.74
N ARG A 59 9.45 17.37 -10.13
CA ARG A 59 8.76 18.57 -10.67
C ARG A 59 8.26 19.53 -9.58
N LYS A 60 8.40 19.20 -8.30
CA LYS A 60 7.86 19.95 -7.16
C LYS A 60 6.34 20.19 -7.28
N ASP A 61 5.62 19.24 -7.91
CA ASP A 61 4.18 19.35 -8.17
C ASP A 61 3.36 18.90 -6.97
N LYS A 62 2.67 19.84 -6.34
CA LYS A 62 1.77 19.58 -5.21
C LYS A 62 0.38 19.11 -5.63
N ASN A 63 0.05 19.15 -6.93
CA ASN A 63 -1.27 18.72 -7.42
C ASN A 63 -1.36 17.20 -7.54
N VAL A 64 -0.23 16.52 -7.54
CA VAL A 64 -0.16 15.03 -7.57
C VAL A 64 -1.03 14.36 -6.52
N VAL A 65 -1.31 15.05 -5.41
CA VAL A 65 -2.16 14.54 -4.33
C VAL A 65 -3.55 14.12 -4.85
N TYR A 66 -4.10 14.84 -5.83
CA TYR A 66 -5.41 14.52 -6.40
C TYR A 66 -5.43 13.22 -7.21
N TYR A 67 -4.28 12.77 -7.69
CA TYR A 67 -4.14 11.50 -8.42
C TYR A 67 -3.73 10.36 -7.49
N VAL A 68 -2.81 10.61 -6.57
CA VAL A 68 -2.29 9.59 -5.64
C VAL A 68 -3.33 9.21 -4.60
N LEU A 69 -4.12 10.17 -4.11
CA LEU A 69 -5.10 9.92 -3.06
C LEU A 69 -6.16 8.88 -3.46
N PRO A 70 -6.87 8.99 -4.61
CA PRO A 70 -7.86 7.99 -4.98
C PRO A 70 -7.23 6.60 -5.22
N LEU A 71 -6.04 6.52 -5.82
CA LEU A 71 -5.35 5.25 -6.04
C LEU A 71 -4.98 4.59 -4.70
N SER A 72 -4.47 5.37 -3.75
CA SER A 72 -4.07 4.84 -2.44
C SER A 72 -5.28 4.42 -1.59
N ILE A 73 -6.41 5.14 -1.68
CA ILE A 73 -7.65 4.74 -1.01
C ILE A 73 -8.20 3.43 -1.61
N LEU A 74 -8.27 3.31 -2.93
CA LEU A 74 -8.70 2.08 -3.60
C LEU A 74 -7.80 0.90 -3.21
N GLY A 75 -6.47 1.12 -3.19
CA GLY A 75 -5.51 0.12 -2.76
C GLY A 75 -5.71 -0.31 -1.30
N ALA A 76 -5.99 0.64 -0.41
CA ALA A 76 -6.30 0.37 0.99
C ALA A 76 -7.59 -0.46 1.15
N LEU A 77 -8.64 -0.14 0.39
CA LEU A 77 -9.91 -0.89 0.42
C LEU A 77 -9.71 -2.34 -0.04
N ILE A 78 -8.98 -2.56 -1.14
CA ILE A 78 -8.68 -3.91 -1.64
C ILE A 78 -7.81 -4.67 -0.64
N ALA A 79 -6.80 -4.03 -0.06
CA ALA A 79 -5.94 -4.64 0.95
C ALA A 79 -6.70 -4.99 2.22
N PHE A 80 -7.62 -4.13 2.66
CA PHE A 80 -8.49 -4.38 3.80
C PHE A 80 -9.43 -5.57 3.54
N TYR A 81 -10.08 -5.61 2.38
CA TYR A 81 -10.92 -6.74 1.99
C TYR A 81 -10.12 -8.05 1.96
N HIS A 82 -8.91 -8.02 1.38
CA HIS A 82 -8.03 -9.18 1.34
C HIS A 82 -7.61 -9.65 2.75
N TYR A 83 -7.31 -8.70 3.65
CA TYR A 83 -7.00 -9.01 5.04
C TYR A 83 -8.19 -9.64 5.77
N MET A 84 -9.40 -9.14 5.54
CA MET A 84 -10.63 -9.71 6.11
C MET A 84 -10.86 -11.15 5.63
N LEU A 85 -10.60 -11.45 4.36
CA LEU A 85 -10.69 -12.82 3.83
C LEU A 85 -9.73 -13.79 4.53
N GLN A 86 -8.55 -13.32 4.97
CA GLN A 86 -7.58 -14.16 5.68
C GLN A 86 -7.92 -14.37 7.16
N MET A 87 -8.48 -13.35 7.82
CA MET A 87 -8.71 -13.36 9.27
C MET A 87 -10.11 -13.81 9.68
N THR A 88 -11.08 -13.80 8.75
CA THR A 88 -12.48 -14.11 9.04
C THR A 88 -12.91 -15.37 8.28
N PRO A 89 -13.90 -16.16 8.77
CA PRO A 89 -14.46 -17.30 8.03
C PRO A 89 -15.21 -16.91 6.74
N LEU A 90 -15.09 -15.67 6.30
CA LEU A 90 -15.64 -15.16 5.04
C LEU A 90 -15.12 -15.91 3.80
N LYS A 91 -13.99 -16.60 3.93
CA LYS A 91 -13.43 -17.48 2.89
C LYS A 91 -14.42 -18.54 2.41
N ASP A 92 -15.30 -19.00 3.29
CA ASP A 92 -16.30 -20.05 2.99
C ASP A 92 -17.52 -19.49 2.25
N LEU A 93 -17.74 -18.17 2.29
CA LEU A 93 -18.86 -17.46 1.67
C LEU A 93 -18.54 -16.89 0.28
N THR A 94 -17.26 -16.77 -0.08
CA THR A 94 -16.84 -16.17 -1.37
C THR A 94 -15.86 -17.07 -2.13
N PRO A 95 -16.32 -18.16 -2.73
CA PRO A 95 -15.46 -19.05 -3.52
C PRO A 95 -14.87 -18.38 -4.79
N ILE A 96 -15.42 -17.24 -5.19
CA ILE A 96 -15.09 -16.55 -6.46
C ILE A 96 -13.79 -15.73 -6.38
N ALA A 97 -13.33 -15.37 -5.20
CA ALA A 97 -12.28 -14.36 -5.07
C ALA A 97 -10.85 -14.82 -5.46
N CYS A 98 -10.61 -16.11 -5.76
CA CYS A 98 -9.24 -16.61 -5.71
C CYS A 98 -8.88 -17.71 -6.70
N ASN A 99 -9.34 -17.64 -7.94
CA ASN A 99 -9.11 -18.74 -8.91
C ASN A 99 -7.94 -18.53 -9.88
N ALA A 100 -7.22 -17.40 -9.89
CA ALA A 100 -6.21 -17.18 -10.93
C ALA A 100 -4.87 -17.91 -10.67
N TYR A 101 -4.40 -18.00 -9.40
CA TYR A 101 -3.08 -18.57 -9.09
C TYR A 101 -2.95 -19.14 -7.67
N GLY A 102 -4.03 -19.31 -6.93
CA GLY A 102 -4.03 -19.89 -5.60
C GLY A 102 -5.08 -19.29 -4.64
N PRO A 103 -5.31 -19.92 -3.47
CA PRO A 103 -6.29 -19.45 -2.51
C PRO A 103 -5.82 -18.14 -1.85
N CYS A 104 -6.63 -17.06 -1.95
CA CYS A 104 -6.35 -15.78 -1.28
C CYS A 104 -6.48 -15.85 0.25
N SER A 105 -7.06 -16.91 0.76
CA SER A 105 -7.23 -17.16 2.21
C SER A 105 -6.01 -17.81 2.84
N GLU A 106 -4.97 -18.19 2.06
CA GLU A 106 -3.78 -18.85 2.60
C GLU A 106 -2.93 -17.85 3.39
N ILE A 107 -2.78 -18.11 4.68
CA ILE A 107 -1.90 -17.34 5.58
C ILE A 107 -0.49 -17.90 5.44
N ARG A 108 0.37 -17.17 4.76
CA ARG A 108 1.81 -17.51 4.68
C ARG A 108 2.55 -16.82 5.81
N ALA A 109 3.21 -17.60 6.65
CA ALA A 109 4.03 -17.06 7.72
C ALA A 109 5.20 -16.26 7.14
N LEU A 110 5.28 -14.98 7.52
CA LEU A 110 6.38 -14.10 7.12
C LEU A 110 7.61 -14.40 7.98
N THR A 111 8.52 -15.19 7.45
CA THR A 111 9.81 -15.49 8.06
C THR A 111 10.92 -14.77 7.32
N PHE A 112 11.66 -13.89 8.01
CA PHE A 112 12.88 -13.27 7.54
C PHE A 112 14.08 -13.90 8.25
N GLY A 113 14.64 -14.96 7.68
CA GLY A 113 15.71 -15.72 8.32
C GLY A 113 15.24 -16.35 9.64
N VAL A 114 15.85 -15.94 10.76
CA VAL A 114 15.52 -16.43 12.11
C VAL A 114 14.28 -15.72 12.72
N LEU A 115 13.89 -14.57 12.17
CA LEU A 115 12.78 -13.79 12.69
C LEU A 115 11.45 -14.24 12.08
N THR A 116 10.60 -14.89 12.89
CA THR A 116 9.24 -15.26 12.53
C THR A 116 8.28 -14.18 13.04
N LEU A 117 7.58 -13.52 12.13
CA LEU A 117 6.58 -12.50 12.49
C LEU A 117 5.30 -13.17 13.02
N PRO A 118 4.53 -12.48 13.91
CA PRO A 118 3.27 -12.97 14.41
C PRO A 118 2.28 -13.29 13.29
N LYS A 119 1.42 -14.28 13.47
CA LYS A 119 0.46 -14.76 12.43
C LYS A 119 -0.51 -13.69 11.90
N PHE A 120 -0.75 -12.59 12.66
CA PHE A 120 -1.59 -11.50 12.20
C PHE A 120 -0.88 -10.56 11.19
N VAL A 121 0.48 -10.60 11.13
CA VAL A 121 1.25 -9.85 10.15
C VAL A 121 1.33 -10.67 8.87
N THR A 122 0.40 -10.41 7.98
CA THR A 122 0.31 -11.06 6.66
C THR A 122 0.69 -10.09 5.55
N ILE A 123 0.88 -10.59 4.32
CA ILE A 123 1.18 -9.74 3.16
C ILE A 123 0.10 -8.68 2.94
N PRO A 124 -1.23 -9.00 3.00
CA PRO A 124 -2.27 -7.98 2.93
C PRO A 124 -2.20 -6.93 4.04
N PHE A 125 -1.80 -7.32 5.26
CA PHE A 125 -1.61 -6.38 6.35
C PHE A 125 -0.49 -5.37 6.06
N LEU A 126 0.64 -5.84 5.54
CA LEU A 126 1.75 -4.97 5.13
C LEU A 126 1.34 -4.04 3.99
N SER A 127 0.60 -4.55 3.03
CA SER A 127 0.06 -3.74 1.93
C SER A 127 -0.93 -2.69 2.42
N LEU A 128 -1.85 -3.06 3.33
CA LEU A 128 -2.81 -2.15 3.95
C LEU A 128 -2.09 -1.01 4.68
N THR A 129 -1.10 -1.34 5.51
CA THR A 129 -0.33 -0.32 6.23
C THR A 129 0.40 0.62 5.27
N ALA A 130 0.96 0.12 4.18
CA ALA A 130 1.61 0.94 3.16
C ALA A 130 0.64 1.93 2.51
N PHE A 131 -0.52 1.47 2.05
CA PHE A 131 -1.54 2.34 1.47
C PHE A 131 -2.07 3.37 2.46
N LEU A 132 -2.28 2.99 3.73
CA LEU A 132 -2.74 3.91 4.78
C LEU A 132 -1.70 5.00 5.07
N VAL A 133 -0.42 4.67 5.13
CA VAL A 133 0.66 5.66 5.31
C VAL A 133 0.69 6.63 4.14
N ILE A 134 0.64 6.14 2.89
CA ILE A 134 0.62 6.99 1.69
C ILE A 134 -0.61 7.90 1.73
N THR A 135 -1.79 7.37 2.01
CA THR A 135 -3.04 8.14 2.12
C THR A 135 -2.93 9.23 3.19
N ALA A 136 -2.42 8.89 4.38
CA ALA A 136 -2.23 9.85 5.46
C ALA A 136 -1.29 10.99 5.06
N MET A 137 -0.17 10.68 4.39
CA MET A 137 0.78 11.70 3.91
C MET A 137 0.14 12.60 2.84
N MET A 138 -0.66 12.05 1.93
CA MET A 138 -1.38 12.84 0.93
C MET A 138 -2.44 13.76 1.57
N VAL A 139 -3.17 13.30 2.58
CA VAL A 139 -4.13 14.13 3.33
C VAL A 139 -3.42 15.27 4.07
N VAL A 140 -2.26 15.02 4.66
CA VAL A 140 -1.44 16.05 5.29
C VAL A 140 -1.02 17.13 4.28
N LEU A 141 -0.62 16.72 3.08
CA LEU A 141 -0.26 17.65 2.01
C LEU A 141 -1.45 18.49 1.53
N LEU A 142 -2.64 17.89 1.35
CA LEU A 142 -3.87 18.60 1.01
C LEU A 142 -4.19 19.71 2.02
N LYS A 143 -4.25 19.34 3.31
CA LYS A 143 -4.55 20.29 4.39
C LYS A 143 -3.54 21.45 4.47
N THR A 144 -2.29 21.19 4.10
CA THR A 144 -1.26 22.25 4.09
C THR A 144 -1.43 23.17 2.89
N LYS A 145 -1.80 22.63 1.73
CA LYS A 145 -2.08 23.39 0.52
C LYS A 145 -3.26 24.35 0.75
N ASP A 146 -4.37 23.87 1.31
CA ASP A 146 -5.57 24.65 1.57
C ASP A 146 -5.32 25.81 2.55
N LYS A 147 -4.50 25.58 3.59
CA LYS A 147 -4.10 26.63 4.52
C LYS A 147 -3.29 27.75 3.86
N ASN A 148 -2.44 27.40 2.90
CA ASN A 148 -1.61 28.38 2.19
C ASN A 148 -2.45 29.23 1.21
N VAL A 149 -3.49 28.64 0.61
CA VAL A 149 -4.42 29.35 -0.28
C VAL A 149 -5.29 30.35 0.52
N LYS A 150 -5.78 29.95 1.71
CA LYS A 150 -6.59 30.85 2.57
C LYS A 150 -5.80 32.00 3.20
N ARG A 151 -4.49 31.98 3.19
CA ARG A 151 -3.62 33.03 3.75
C ARG A 151 -3.13 34.06 2.72
N ARG A 152 -3.43 33.86 1.44
CA ARG A 152 -3.20 34.80 0.34
C ARG A 152 -4.44 35.58 0.02
#